data_1095ae4ed0ec7e9bb543a604ecef3295
#
_entry.id   1095ae4ed0ec7e9bb543a604ecef3295
#
_cell.length_a   1.000
_cell.length_b   1.000
_cell.length_c   1.000
_cell.angle_alpha   90.00
_cell.angle_beta   90.00
_cell.angle_gamma   90.00
#
_symmetry.space_group_name_H-M   'P 1'
#
loop_
_entity.id
_entity.type
_entity.pdbx_description
1 polymer ?
#
loop_
_entity_poly.entity_id
_entity_poly.type
_entity_poly.pdbx_seq_one_letter_code
_entity_poly.pdbx_strand_id
1 'polypeptide(L)'
;REERFNMRALIYDIEIVKAIPDRHGQRLEGIEYCEGWHDHANMGIACIGAYDYVEERARVFTEDNMSDFLDLCDDRDVLVGFNNIPFDNAVIAATRNIDLLPEARCYDILREIWAAAGLPPAFDPRTHGGYGLDATCEKNFGTKKTGNGALAPVLWQRGEIGKVIDYCLNDIRLTKQLFDRIIGLQSIRNPKTGEELRMRAPA
;
A
#
# COMPACT_ATOMS: atom_id res chain seq x y z
N ARG A 1 26.19 13.64 12.25
CA ARG A 1 26.25 13.07 10.87
C ARG A 1 25.30 11.91 10.89
N GLU A 2 24.08 12.13 10.39
CA GLU A 2 23.14 11.06 10.08
C GLU A 2 23.84 10.13 9.09
N GLU A 3 24.04 8.87 9.46
CA GLU A 3 24.33 7.83 8.49
C GLU A 3 23.10 7.77 7.58
N ARG A 4 23.21 8.37 6.40
CA ARG A 4 22.19 8.22 5.36
C ARG A 4 22.10 6.73 5.09
N PHE A 5 20.97 6.15 5.46
CA PHE A 5 20.64 4.78 5.09
C PHE A 5 20.71 4.70 3.56
N ASN A 6 21.72 4.02 3.07
CA ASN A 6 21.94 3.83 1.62
C ASN A 6 21.04 2.67 1.12
N MET A 7 19.78 2.68 1.56
CA MET A 7 18.83 1.63 1.22
C MET A 7 18.21 1.94 -0.15
N ARG A 8 18.38 1.02 -1.09
CA ARG A 8 17.75 1.08 -2.41
C ARG A 8 16.31 0.57 -2.31
N ALA A 9 15.46 1.34 -1.63
CA ALA A 9 14.07 0.99 -1.37
C ALA A 9 13.11 1.79 -2.26
N LEU A 10 12.00 1.15 -2.63
CA LEU A 10 10.86 1.75 -3.30
C LEU A 10 9.61 1.49 -2.47
N ILE A 11 8.95 2.54 -2.01
CA ILE A 11 7.59 2.45 -1.47
C ILE A 11 6.62 2.60 -2.63
N TYR A 12 5.55 1.80 -2.66
CA TYR A 12 4.48 1.94 -3.64
C TYR A 12 3.12 1.52 -3.07
N ASP A 13 2.10 2.03 -3.70
CA ASP A 13 0.69 1.76 -3.43
C ASP A 13 -0.10 1.91 -4.74
N ILE A 14 -1.16 1.14 -4.92
CA ILE A 14 -1.98 1.20 -6.14
C ILE A 14 -3.39 1.67 -5.84
N GLU A 15 -3.98 2.34 -6.83
CA GLU A 15 -5.42 2.57 -6.89
C GLU A 15 -6.02 1.78 -8.06
N ILE A 16 -7.17 1.17 -7.83
CA ILE A 16 -7.83 0.32 -8.83
C ILE A 16 -8.89 1.07 -9.62
N VAL A 17 -9.20 0.59 -10.83
CA VAL A 17 -10.21 1.20 -11.73
C VAL A 17 -11.61 0.80 -11.32
N LYS A 18 -11.88 -0.51 -11.17
CA LYS A 18 -13.21 -1.04 -10.84
C LYS A 18 -13.43 -1.10 -9.34
N ALA A 19 -14.59 -0.65 -8.90
CA ALA A 19 -14.95 -0.67 -7.50
C ALA A 19 -15.18 -2.11 -6.99
N ILE A 20 -14.89 -2.32 -5.71
CA ILE A 20 -15.20 -3.57 -5.03
C ILE A 20 -16.59 -3.41 -4.40
N PRO A 21 -17.55 -4.33 -4.62
CA PRO A 21 -18.86 -4.26 -4.00
C PRO A 21 -18.76 -4.26 -2.47
N ASP A 22 -19.62 -3.49 -1.83
CA ASP A 22 -19.73 -3.53 -0.37
C ASP A 22 -20.33 -4.87 0.13
N ARG A 23 -20.39 -5.05 1.45
CA ARG A 23 -20.93 -6.27 2.05
C ARG A 23 -22.41 -6.54 1.70
N HIS A 24 -23.15 -5.51 1.32
CA HIS A 24 -24.57 -5.59 0.98
C HIS A 24 -24.78 -5.68 -0.54
N GLY A 25 -23.70 -5.67 -1.32
CA GLY A 25 -23.74 -5.73 -2.79
C GLY A 25 -24.31 -4.46 -3.41
N GLN A 26 -24.36 -3.35 -2.68
CA GLN A 26 -24.83 -2.07 -3.23
C GLN A 26 -23.86 -1.58 -4.31
N ARG A 27 -24.44 -1.14 -5.43
CA ARG A 27 -23.70 -0.61 -6.56
C ARG A 27 -24.25 0.74 -6.95
N LEU A 28 -23.36 1.69 -7.25
CA LEU A 28 -23.73 3.00 -7.77
C LEU A 28 -24.02 2.90 -9.26
N GLU A 29 -25.01 3.63 -9.73
CA GLU A 29 -25.32 3.73 -11.16
C GLU A 29 -24.15 4.33 -11.95
N GLY A 30 -23.85 3.72 -13.11
CA GLY A 30 -22.79 4.18 -13.99
C GLY A 30 -21.36 3.85 -13.49
N ILE A 31 -21.20 3.06 -12.43
CA ILE A 31 -19.90 2.61 -11.93
C ILE A 31 -19.70 1.12 -12.23
N GLU A 32 -18.56 0.78 -12.79
CA GLU A 32 -18.15 -0.61 -13.01
C GLU A 32 -17.56 -1.19 -11.72
N TYR A 33 -17.90 -2.47 -11.49
CA TYR A 33 -17.46 -3.23 -10.33
C TYR A 33 -16.75 -4.51 -10.76
N CYS A 34 -15.74 -4.93 -10.02
CA CYS A 34 -15.23 -6.29 -10.05
C CYS A 34 -16.13 -7.21 -9.19
N GLU A 35 -15.87 -8.53 -9.19
CA GLU A 35 -16.68 -9.48 -8.44
C GLU A 35 -16.43 -9.42 -6.92
N GLY A 36 -15.25 -8.95 -6.49
CA GLY A 36 -14.88 -8.84 -5.09
C GLY A 36 -13.36 -8.76 -4.89
N TRP A 37 -12.93 -8.88 -3.64
CA TRP A 37 -11.53 -8.74 -3.23
C TRP A 37 -10.56 -9.74 -3.87
N HIS A 38 -11.04 -10.82 -4.45
CA HIS A 38 -10.22 -11.86 -5.08
C HIS A 38 -10.13 -11.70 -6.61
N ASP A 39 -10.86 -10.77 -7.16
CA ASP A 39 -11.00 -10.60 -8.62
C ASP A 39 -9.90 -9.68 -9.19
N HIS A 40 -8.64 -9.93 -8.79
CA HIS A 40 -7.50 -9.09 -9.11
C HIS A 40 -7.34 -8.81 -10.61
N ALA A 41 -7.63 -9.81 -11.47
CA ALA A 41 -7.49 -9.68 -12.92
C ALA A 41 -8.48 -8.67 -13.55
N ASN A 42 -9.61 -8.43 -12.90
CA ASN A 42 -10.65 -7.53 -13.41
C ASN A 42 -10.67 -6.17 -12.70
N MET A 43 -9.84 -5.93 -11.69
CA MET A 43 -9.80 -4.64 -10.98
C MET A 43 -9.26 -3.52 -11.85
N GLY A 44 -8.26 -3.79 -12.66
CA GLY A 44 -7.51 -2.77 -13.39
C GLY A 44 -6.68 -1.87 -12.45
N ILE A 45 -5.69 -1.19 -12.98
CA ILE A 45 -4.86 -0.23 -12.23
C ILE A 45 -5.16 1.18 -12.72
N ALA A 46 -5.65 2.04 -11.84
CA ALA A 46 -5.88 3.44 -12.12
C ALA A 46 -4.56 4.22 -12.10
N CYS A 47 -3.83 4.13 -11.00
CA CYS A 47 -2.48 4.66 -10.88
C CYS A 47 -1.70 3.88 -9.83
N ILE A 48 -0.37 4.02 -9.90
CA ILE A 48 0.57 3.60 -8.86
C ILE A 48 1.27 4.84 -8.36
N GLY A 49 1.17 5.12 -7.06
CA GLY A 49 2.04 6.07 -6.39
C GLY A 49 3.30 5.36 -5.91
N ALA A 50 4.45 6.02 -5.99
CA ALA A 50 5.69 5.48 -5.47
C ALA A 50 6.56 6.57 -4.85
N TYR A 51 7.38 6.20 -3.84
CA TYR A 51 8.47 7.02 -3.34
C TYR A 51 9.78 6.25 -3.46
N ASP A 52 10.71 6.82 -4.17
CA ASP A 52 12.02 6.24 -4.43
C ASP A 52 13.07 6.84 -3.47
N TYR A 53 13.67 5.99 -2.64
CA TYR A 53 14.71 6.43 -1.70
C TYR A 53 16.05 6.75 -2.36
N VAL A 54 16.30 6.21 -3.55
CA VAL A 54 17.54 6.50 -4.31
C VAL A 54 17.48 7.90 -4.91
N GLU A 55 16.33 8.24 -5.51
CA GLU A 55 16.12 9.55 -6.14
C GLU A 55 15.49 10.58 -5.18
N GLU A 56 15.13 10.17 -3.98
CA GLU A 56 14.49 10.99 -2.93
C GLU A 56 13.24 11.76 -3.44
N ARG A 57 12.43 11.11 -4.29
CA ARG A 57 11.24 11.73 -4.88
C ARG A 57 10.04 10.80 -4.99
N ALA A 58 8.85 11.41 -5.01
CA ALA A 58 7.62 10.71 -5.36
C ALA A 58 7.44 10.66 -6.89
N ARG A 59 6.82 9.58 -7.36
CA ARG A 59 6.43 9.37 -8.75
C ARG A 59 5.00 8.86 -8.82
N VAL A 60 4.35 9.06 -9.96
CA VAL A 60 3.06 8.46 -10.28
C VAL A 60 3.17 7.75 -11.62
N PHE A 61 2.63 6.55 -11.66
CA PHE A 61 2.58 5.73 -12.87
C PHE A 61 1.13 5.44 -13.20
N THR A 62 0.82 5.46 -14.48
CA THR A 62 -0.46 5.12 -15.06
C THR A 62 -0.26 4.05 -16.13
N GLU A 63 -1.30 3.68 -16.86
CA GLU A 63 -1.21 2.67 -17.91
C GLU A 63 -0.10 2.98 -18.94
N ASP A 64 0.10 4.26 -19.26
CA ASP A 64 1.03 4.72 -20.29
C ASP A 64 2.51 4.48 -19.94
N ASN A 65 2.85 4.49 -18.66
CA ASN A 65 4.23 4.35 -18.17
C ASN A 65 4.39 3.26 -17.11
N MET A 66 3.52 2.26 -17.13
CA MET A 66 3.57 1.13 -16.20
C MET A 66 4.86 0.30 -16.31
N SER A 67 5.45 0.21 -17.52
CA SER A 67 6.74 -0.44 -17.72
C SER A 67 7.86 0.23 -16.91
N ASP A 68 7.86 1.55 -16.84
CA ASP A 68 8.86 2.30 -16.06
C ASP A 68 8.78 1.99 -14.56
N PHE A 69 7.57 1.71 -14.06
CA PHE A 69 7.40 1.25 -12.67
C PHE A 69 8.02 -0.14 -12.46
N LEU A 70 7.80 -1.07 -13.39
CA LEU A 70 8.37 -2.42 -13.28
C LEU A 70 9.90 -2.38 -13.37
N ASP A 71 10.46 -1.60 -14.29
CA ASP A 71 11.91 -1.39 -14.40
C ASP A 71 12.48 -0.79 -13.11
N LEU A 72 11.74 0.15 -12.51
CA LEU A 72 12.12 0.74 -11.23
C LEU A 72 12.08 -0.29 -10.08
N CYS A 73 11.08 -1.19 -10.05
CA CYS A 73 11.04 -2.29 -9.09
C CYS A 73 12.25 -3.21 -9.24
N ASP A 74 12.66 -3.51 -10.48
CA ASP A 74 13.82 -4.38 -10.75
C ASP A 74 15.13 -3.76 -10.29
N ASP A 75 15.23 -2.43 -10.34
CA ASP A 75 16.43 -1.69 -9.94
C ASP A 75 16.46 -1.33 -8.43
N ARG A 76 15.54 -1.79 -7.64
CA ARG A 76 15.51 -1.55 -6.18
C ARG A 76 15.62 -2.86 -5.41
N ASP A 77 16.32 -2.82 -4.26
CA ASP A 77 16.59 -4.01 -3.47
C ASP A 77 15.38 -4.38 -2.59
N VAL A 78 14.68 -3.38 -2.08
CA VAL A 78 13.54 -3.55 -1.18
C VAL A 78 12.29 -2.86 -1.73
N LEU A 79 11.21 -3.62 -1.84
CA LEU A 79 9.90 -3.17 -2.29
C LEU A 79 8.96 -3.07 -1.09
N VAL A 80 8.59 -1.86 -0.71
CA VAL A 80 7.85 -1.57 0.53
C VAL A 80 6.41 -1.19 0.22
N GLY A 81 5.49 -1.71 1.00
CA GLY A 81 4.09 -1.30 0.93
C GLY A 81 3.34 -1.59 2.22
N PHE A 82 2.06 -1.29 2.22
CA PHE A 82 1.15 -1.60 3.31
C PHE A 82 0.07 -2.55 2.81
N ASN A 83 0.13 -3.83 3.15
CA ASN A 83 -0.69 -4.90 2.61
C ASN A 83 -0.41 -5.20 1.12
N ASN A 84 0.77 -4.86 0.65
CA ASN A 84 1.11 -4.94 -0.77
C ASN A 84 1.29 -6.39 -1.28
N ILE A 85 1.77 -7.31 -0.45
CA ILE A 85 1.99 -8.70 -0.88
C ILE A 85 0.67 -9.37 -1.31
N PRO A 86 -0.40 -9.38 -0.49
CA PRO A 86 -1.64 -10.06 -0.88
C PRO A 86 -2.51 -9.26 -1.83
N PHE A 87 -2.33 -7.95 -1.97
CA PHE A 87 -3.21 -7.10 -2.77
C PHE A 87 -2.50 -6.44 -3.95
N ASP A 88 -1.67 -5.43 -3.73
CA ASP A 88 -1.05 -4.64 -4.81
C ASP A 88 -0.29 -5.52 -5.79
N ASN A 89 0.56 -6.41 -5.29
CA ASN A 89 1.35 -7.33 -6.11
C ASN A 89 0.46 -8.27 -6.92
N ALA A 90 -0.62 -8.75 -6.32
CA ALA A 90 -1.55 -9.64 -6.98
C ALA A 90 -2.32 -8.93 -8.12
N VAL A 91 -2.74 -7.67 -7.89
CA VAL A 91 -3.40 -6.86 -8.93
C VAL A 91 -2.42 -6.50 -10.06
N ILE A 92 -1.19 -6.09 -9.73
CA ILE A 92 -0.14 -5.79 -10.72
C ILE A 92 0.14 -7.02 -11.59
N ALA A 93 0.40 -8.17 -10.96
CA ALA A 93 0.71 -9.40 -11.67
C ALA A 93 -0.44 -9.84 -12.59
N ALA A 94 -1.67 -9.83 -12.08
CA ALA A 94 -2.85 -10.23 -12.84
C ALA A 94 -3.17 -9.26 -14.00
N THR A 95 -3.05 -7.94 -13.75
CA THR A 95 -3.32 -6.91 -14.78
C THR A 95 -2.29 -6.91 -15.90
N ARG A 96 -1.02 -7.17 -15.56
CA ARG A 96 0.10 -7.16 -16.53
C ARG A 96 0.41 -8.55 -17.10
N ASN A 97 -0.24 -9.59 -16.59
CA ASN A 97 0.04 -11.00 -16.93
C ASN A 97 1.55 -11.34 -16.77
N ILE A 98 2.09 -10.97 -15.63
CA ILE A 98 3.49 -11.22 -15.24
C ILE A 98 3.52 -12.04 -13.95
N ASP A 99 4.69 -12.57 -13.63
CA ASP A 99 4.91 -13.20 -12.33
C ASP A 99 4.79 -12.20 -11.18
N LEU A 100 4.42 -12.70 -10.00
CA LEU A 100 4.40 -11.89 -8.78
C LEU A 100 5.78 -11.31 -8.49
N LEU A 101 5.82 -10.08 -8.01
CA LEU A 101 7.05 -9.49 -7.47
C LEU A 101 7.59 -10.41 -6.35
N PRO A 102 8.91 -10.68 -6.34
CA PRO A 102 9.49 -11.64 -5.40
C PRO A 102 9.23 -11.26 -3.94
N GLU A 103 8.52 -12.10 -3.18
CA GLU A 103 8.22 -11.85 -1.76
C GLU A 103 9.49 -11.60 -0.93
N ALA A 104 10.61 -12.26 -1.28
CA ALA A 104 11.88 -12.07 -0.59
C ALA A 104 12.41 -10.62 -0.66
N ARG A 105 11.97 -9.84 -1.64
CA ARG A 105 12.29 -8.41 -1.79
C ARG A 105 11.21 -7.50 -1.24
N CYS A 106 10.04 -8.06 -0.86
CA CYS A 106 8.91 -7.27 -0.39
C CYS A 106 8.96 -7.11 1.14
N TYR A 107 8.79 -5.87 1.60
CA TYR A 107 8.59 -5.54 2.98
C TYR A 107 7.15 -5.01 3.16
N ASP A 108 6.26 -5.90 3.60
CA ASP A 108 4.86 -5.56 3.85
C ASP A 108 4.70 -5.11 5.31
N ILE A 109 4.56 -3.80 5.50
CA ILE A 109 4.48 -3.19 6.84
C ILE A 109 3.33 -3.80 7.66
N LEU A 110 2.17 -4.09 7.04
CA LEU A 110 1.05 -4.67 7.77
C LEU A 110 1.36 -6.08 8.29
N ARG A 111 1.99 -6.93 7.47
CA ARG A 111 2.44 -8.26 7.89
C ARG A 111 3.47 -8.20 9.02
N GLU A 112 4.41 -7.26 8.96
CA GLU A 112 5.40 -7.06 10.01
C GLU A 112 4.75 -6.56 11.31
N ILE A 113 3.73 -5.69 11.23
CA ILE A 113 2.94 -5.27 12.40
C ILE A 113 2.23 -6.46 13.03
N TRP A 114 1.57 -7.30 12.23
CA TRP A 114 0.90 -8.50 12.74
C TRP A 114 1.88 -9.45 13.41
N ALA A 115 3.02 -9.71 12.78
CA ALA A 115 4.08 -10.56 13.35
C ALA A 115 4.59 -10.01 14.69
N ALA A 116 4.85 -8.70 14.77
CA ALA A 116 5.27 -8.04 16.01
C ALA A 116 4.20 -8.07 17.10
N ALA A 117 2.92 -8.07 16.72
CA ALA A 117 1.78 -8.21 17.62
C ALA A 117 1.45 -9.67 17.97
N GLY A 118 2.24 -10.66 17.50
CA GLY A 118 2.02 -12.08 17.75
C GLY A 118 0.85 -12.68 16.97
N LEU A 119 0.43 -12.04 15.88
CA LEU A 119 -0.64 -12.51 15.01
C LEU A 119 -0.10 -13.32 13.83
N PRO A 120 -0.84 -14.32 13.33
CA PRO A 120 -0.46 -15.07 12.14
C PRO A 120 -0.52 -14.19 10.88
N PRO A 121 0.18 -14.59 9.79
CA PRO A 121 0.20 -13.79 8.55
C PRO A 121 -1.12 -13.83 7.76
N ALA A 122 -1.98 -14.81 8.03
CA ALA A 122 -3.29 -14.92 7.39
C ALA A 122 -4.33 -14.03 8.09
N PHE A 123 -5.05 -13.24 7.31
CA PHE A 123 -6.08 -12.34 7.85
C PHE A 123 -7.24 -13.10 8.52
N ASP A 124 -7.56 -12.75 9.74
CA ASP A 124 -8.76 -13.16 10.47
C ASP A 124 -9.49 -11.89 10.97
N PRO A 125 -10.72 -11.62 10.52
CA PRO A 125 -11.45 -10.40 10.89
C PRO A 125 -11.66 -10.24 12.40
N ARG A 126 -11.62 -11.35 13.17
CA ARG A 126 -11.78 -11.32 14.63
C ARG A 126 -10.56 -10.75 15.36
N THR A 127 -9.37 -10.89 14.79
CA THR A 127 -8.10 -10.52 15.45
C THR A 127 -7.34 -9.40 14.73
N HIS A 128 -7.41 -9.36 13.38
CA HIS A 128 -6.62 -8.45 12.53
C HIS A 128 -7.30 -7.11 12.24
N GLY A 129 -8.57 -6.92 12.62
CA GLY A 129 -9.23 -5.62 12.48
C GLY A 129 -8.54 -4.52 13.30
N GLY A 130 -8.49 -3.29 12.77
CA GLY A 130 -7.93 -2.14 13.47
C GLY A 130 -6.41 -1.90 13.30
N TYR A 131 -5.74 -2.66 12.42
CA TYR A 131 -4.32 -2.48 12.09
C TYR A 131 -4.08 -1.75 10.75
N GLY A 132 -5.11 -1.15 10.16
CA GLY A 132 -4.98 -0.43 8.90
C GLY A 132 -4.03 0.76 8.97
N LEU A 133 -3.62 1.26 7.80
CA LEU A 133 -2.68 2.37 7.65
C LEU A 133 -3.10 3.60 8.46
N ASP A 134 -4.38 3.97 8.38
CA ASP A 134 -4.93 5.12 9.11
C ASP A 134 -4.78 5.01 10.62
N ALA A 135 -5.25 3.88 11.18
CA ALA A 135 -5.18 3.64 12.62
C ALA A 135 -3.73 3.61 13.11
N THR A 136 -2.84 3.01 12.29
CA THR A 136 -1.42 2.94 12.61
C THR A 136 -0.76 4.32 12.58
N CYS A 137 -1.03 5.13 11.56
CA CYS A 137 -0.49 6.49 11.46
C CYS A 137 -1.08 7.43 12.51
N GLU A 138 -2.38 7.35 12.79
CA GLU A 138 -3.01 8.13 13.85
C GLU A 138 -2.36 7.84 15.21
N LYS A 139 -2.14 6.55 15.52
CA LYS A 139 -1.53 6.14 16.79
C LYS A 139 -0.07 6.59 16.94
N ASN A 140 0.67 6.59 15.83
CA ASN A 140 2.11 6.88 15.84
C ASN A 140 2.45 8.35 15.65
N PHE A 141 1.64 9.09 14.90
CA PHE A 141 1.93 10.46 14.47
C PHE A 141 0.81 11.46 14.73
N GLY A 142 -0.37 11.01 15.20
CA GLY A 142 -1.56 11.85 15.31
C GLY A 142 -2.15 12.28 13.95
N THR A 143 -1.70 11.66 12.86
CA THR A 143 -2.11 12.02 11.49
C THR A 143 -3.29 11.14 11.09
N LYS A 144 -4.38 11.78 10.62
CA LYS A 144 -5.52 11.07 10.04
C LYS A 144 -5.44 11.09 8.52
N LYS A 145 -5.90 10.01 7.91
CA LYS A 145 -6.09 9.92 6.47
C LYS A 145 -7.13 10.92 5.98
N THR A 146 -6.90 11.51 4.82
CA THR A 146 -7.80 12.51 4.21
C THR A 146 -8.72 11.92 3.16
N GLY A 147 -9.13 10.66 3.28
CA GLY A 147 -9.98 10.03 2.26
C GLY A 147 -10.40 8.61 2.60
N ASN A 148 -11.18 8.02 1.71
CA ASN A 148 -11.64 6.64 1.81
C ASN A 148 -11.27 5.90 0.51
N GLY A 149 -10.38 4.91 0.59
CA GLY A 149 -9.92 4.12 -0.56
C GLY A 149 -11.05 3.45 -1.35
N ALA A 150 -12.15 3.12 -0.68
CA ALA A 150 -13.31 2.58 -1.37
C ALA A 150 -13.96 3.56 -2.38
N LEU A 151 -13.68 4.86 -2.26
CA LEU A 151 -14.16 5.88 -3.19
C LEU A 151 -13.21 6.13 -4.36
N ALA A 152 -11.94 5.73 -4.28
CA ALA A 152 -10.96 5.99 -5.34
C ALA A 152 -11.41 5.45 -6.71
N PRO A 153 -11.91 4.21 -6.86
CA PRO A 153 -12.40 3.72 -8.13
C PRO A 153 -13.61 4.50 -8.67
N VAL A 154 -14.48 4.97 -7.78
CA VAL A 154 -15.65 5.79 -8.17
C VAL A 154 -15.20 7.15 -8.70
N LEU A 155 -14.27 7.79 -8.01
CA LEU A 155 -13.71 9.08 -8.43
C LEU A 155 -12.95 8.95 -9.75
N TRP A 156 -12.16 7.88 -9.91
CA TRP A 156 -11.46 7.59 -11.16
C TRP A 156 -12.42 7.48 -12.34
N GLN A 157 -13.46 6.65 -12.23
CA GLN A 157 -14.44 6.44 -13.28
C GLN A 157 -15.29 7.68 -13.59
N ARG A 158 -15.38 8.61 -12.63
CA ARG A 158 -16.02 9.92 -12.82
C ARG A 158 -15.09 10.99 -13.41
N GLY A 159 -13.84 10.63 -13.72
CA GLY A 159 -12.85 11.55 -14.27
C GLY A 159 -12.19 12.48 -13.24
N GLU A 160 -12.38 12.24 -11.95
CA GLU A 160 -11.76 13.02 -10.87
C GLU A 160 -10.34 12.53 -10.57
N ILE A 161 -9.54 12.38 -11.63
CA ILE A 161 -8.22 11.74 -11.63
C ILE A 161 -7.26 12.38 -10.62
N GLY A 162 -7.23 13.71 -10.55
CA GLY A 162 -6.37 14.45 -9.63
C GLY A 162 -6.61 14.07 -8.17
N LYS A 163 -7.88 13.86 -7.78
CA LYS A 163 -8.22 13.47 -6.41
C LYS A 163 -7.71 12.05 -6.08
N VAL A 164 -7.76 11.14 -7.06
CA VAL A 164 -7.26 9.78 -6.87
C VAL A 164 -5.74 9.78 -6.73
N ILE A 165 -5.04 10.54 -7.56
CA ILE A 165 -3.58 10.71 -7.48
C ILE A 165 -3.18 11.33 -6.13
N ASP A 166 -3.84 12.39 -5.70
CA ASP A 166 -3.57 13.05 -4.41
C ASP A 166 -3.79 12.08 -3.24
N TYR A 167 -4.85 11.27 -3.33
CA TYR A 167 -5.15 10.23 -2.35
C TYR A 167 -4.03 9.18 -2.29
N CYS A 168 -3.64 8.61 -3.43
CA CYS A 168 -2.57 7.62 -3.54
C CYS A 168 -1.23 8.17 -3.01
N LEU A 169 -0.86 9.40 -3.39
CA LEU A 169 0.36 10.05 -2.89
C LEU A 169 0.32 10.34 -1.38
N ASN A 170 -0.86 10.60 -0.82
CA ASN A 170 -1.00 10.73 0.62
C ASN A 170 -0.76 9.39 1.34
N ASP A 171 -1.25 8.27 0.78
CA ASP A 171 -0.98 6.94 1.33
C ASP A 171 0.51 6.58 1.24
N ILE A 172 1.18 6.94 0.15
CA ILE A 172 2.64 6.84 0.02
C ILE A 172 3.36 7.65 1.12
N ARG A 173 2.93 8.88 1.36
CA ARG A 173 3.52 9.74 2.41
C ARG A 173 3.36 9.12 3.80
N LEU A 174 2.19 8.57 4.11
CA LEU A 174 1.91 7.92 5.38
C LEU A 174 2.73 6.63 5.55
N THR A 175 2.78 5.81 4.50
CA THR A 175 3.59 4.58 4.46
C THR A 175 5.07 4.90 4.65
N LYS A 176 5.56 5.97 3.99
CA LYS A 176 6.93 6.45 4.16
C LYS A 176 7.22 6.86 5.60
N GLN A 177 6.34 7.61 6.25
CA GLN A 177 6.53 8.00 7.65
C GLN A 177 6.64 6.79 8.58
N LEU A 178 5.82 5.75 8.35
CA LEU A 178 5.92 4.50 9.11
C LEU A 178 7.24 3.78 8.83
N PHE A 179 7.61 3.67 7.57
CA PHE A 179 8.85 3.00 7.18
C PHE A 179 10.08 3.72 7.73
N ASP A 180 10.16 5.05 7.61
CA ASP A 180 11.24 5.87 8.20
C ASP A 180 11.37 5.62 9.70
N ARG A 181 10.23 5.54 10.42
CA ARG A 181 10.24 5.23 11.84
C ARG A 181 10.73 3.82 12.13
N ILE A 182 10.32 2.83 11.31
CA ILE A 182 10.75 1.45 11.47
C ILE A 182 12.26 1.31 11.26
N ILE A 183 12.80 1.88 10.20
CA ILE A 183 14.24 1.80 9.92
C ILE A 183 15.07 2.60 10.94
N GLY A 184 14.55 3.72 11.46
CA GLY A 184 15.25 4.57 12.42
C GLY A 184 15.18 4.08 13.86
N LEU A 185 14.03 3.58 14.31
CA LEU A 185 13.77 3.21 15.71
C LEU A 185 13.54 1.72 15.93
N GLN A 186 13.32 0.95 14.88
CA GLN A 186 12.89 -0.46 14.95
C GLN A 186 11.66 -0.68 15.86
N SER A 187 10.81 0.33 15.98
CA SER A 187 9.59 0.25 16.78
C SER A 187 8.48 1.16 16.27
N ILE A 188 7.25 0.71 16.48
CA ILE A 188 6.02 1.50 16.33
C ILE A 188 5.10 1.25 17.52
N ARG A 189 4.10 2.11 17.71
CA ARG A 189 3.02 1.87 18.66
C ARG A 189 1.95 1.00 18.02
N ASN A 190 1.53 -0.04 18.73
CA ASN A 190 0.39 -0.87 18.35
C ASN A 190 -0.87 0.00 18.21
N PRO A 191 -1.54 0.04 17.05
CA PRO A 191 -2.70 0.90 16.84
C PRO A 191 -3.87 0.57 17.76
N LYS A 192 -3.98 -0.68 18.23
CA LYS A 192 -5.08 -1.15 19.09
C LYS A 192 -4.79 -0.94 20.59
N THR A 193 -3.61 -1.30 21.05
CA THR A 193 -3.26 -1.30 22.48
C THR A 193 -2.46 -0.08 22.90
N GLY A 194 -1.72 0.55 21.97
CA GLY A 194 -0.80 1.64 22.24
C GLY A 194 0.56 1.18 22.79
N GLU A 195 0.75 -0.12 23.00
CA GLU A 195 2.02 -0.71 23.39
C GLU A 195 3.06 -0.58 22.29
N GLU A 196 4.33 -0.58 22.67
CA GLU A 196 5.41 -0.58 21.71
C GLU A 196 5.60 -1.94 21.07
N LEU A 197 5.59 -2.00 19.75
CA LEU A 197 5.90 -3.17 18.94
C LEU A 197 7.31 -3.05 18.39
N ARG A 198 8.13 -4.06 18.64
CA ARG A 198 9.45 -4.15 18.03
C ARG A 198 9.34 -4.67 16.61
N MET A 199 9.76 -3.86 15.66
CA MET A 199 9.68 -4.15 14.23
C MET A 199 10.98 -4.77 13.72
N ARG A 200 10.86 -5.75 12.84
CA ARG A 200 12.01 -6.24 12.07
C ARG A 200 12.29 -5.23 10.96
N ALA A 201 13.54 -4.80 10.81
CA ALA A 201 13.96 -4.03 9.63
C ALA A 201 14.01 -4.93 8.38
N PRO A 202 13.83 -4.38 7.16
CA PRO A 202 14.10 -5.13 5.94
C PRO A 202 15.56 -5.58 5.90
N ALA A 203 15.78 -6.76 5.31
CA ALA A 203 17.11 -7.38 5.21
C ALA A 203 17.96 -6.71 4.12
#